data_3abb35f3f1f74e8bc4ed0ef0075eca83
#
_entry.id   3abb35f3f1f74e8bc4ed0ef0075eca83
#
_cell.length_a   1.000
_cell.length_b   1.000
_cell.length_c   1.000
_cell.angle_alpha   90.00
_cell.angle_beta   90.00
_cell.angle_gamma   90.00
#
_symmetry.space_group_name_H-M   'P 1'
#
loop_
_entity.id
_entity.type
_entity.pdbx_description
1 polymer ?
#
loop_
_entity_poly.entity_id
_entity_poly.type
_entity_poly.pdbx_seq_one_letter_code
_entity_poly.pdbx_strand_id
1 'polypeptide(L)'
;DSSPSRGLGDVYKRQMILAANHLINLGAKNVLIKGGHLQSKTVEDIFLNKSNLKIFRNLRRNTKNTHGTGCTLSSAITTFFSCGKSIIKACDKGIKYVNSAILTNPKYGKGHGPINHLNSIKIEKRYR
;
A
#
# COMPACT_ATOMS: atom_id res chain seq x y z
N ASP A 1 27.41 -4.28 -1.51
CA ASP A 1 27.04 -4.71 -0.17
C ASP A 1 26.50 -6.14 -0.19
N SER A 2 27.18 -7.01 0.54
CA SER A 2 26.88 -8.44 0.58
C SER A 2 26.14 -8.87 1.86
N SER A 3 25.44 -7.94 2.50
CA SER A 3 24.71 -8.27 3.74
C SER A 3 23.62 -9.31 3.48
N PRO A 4 23.38 -10.29 4.38
CA PRO A 4 22.34 -11.28 4.21
C PRO A 4 20.94 -10.68 4.05
N SER A 5 20.66 -9.57 4.71
CA SER A 5 19.36 -8.89 4.61
C SER A 5 19.11 -8.33 3.21
N ARG A 6 20.14 -7.85 2.53
CA ARG A 6 20.03 -7.36 1.16
C ARG A 6 19.74 -8.50 0.17
N GLY A 7 20.47 -9.62 0.28
CA GLY A 7 20.22 -10.80 -0.54
C GLY A 7 18.82 -11.36 -0.34
N LEU A 8 18.35 -11.39 0.90
CA LEU A 8 16.99 -11.83 1.23
C LEU A 8 15.94 -10.89 0.61
N GLY A 9 16.20 -9.58 0.63
CA GLY A 9 15.31 -8.59 0.01
C GLY A 9 15.18 -8.80 -1.49
N ASP A 10 16.28 -9.07 -2.18
CA ASP A 10 16.26 -9.33 -3.62
C ASP A 10 15.52 -10.61 -3.97
N VAL A 11 15.69 -11.68 -3.20
CA VAL A 11 14.95 -12.93 -3.37
C VAL A 11 13.46 -12.70 -3.16
N TYR A 12 13.10 -11.97 -2.13
CA TYR A 12 11.71 -11.68 -1.84
C TYR A 12 11.05 -10.86 -2.95
N LYS A 13 11.75 -9.85 -3.46
CA LYS A 13 11.26 -9.03 -4.57
C LYS A 13 11.00 -9.88 -5.83
N ARG A 14 11.90 -10.80 -6.16
CA ARG A 14 11.69 -11.72 -7.30
C ARG A 14 10.47 -12.58 -7.10
N GLN A 15 10.24 -13.08 -5.90
CA GLN A 15 9.04 -13.87 -5.58
C GLN A 15 7.77 -13.05 -5.76
N MET A 16 7.77 -11.79 -5.36
CA MET A 16 6.63 -10.89 -5.57
C MET A 16 6.34 -10.70 -7.06
N ILE A 17 7.38 -10.51 -7.87
CA ILE A 17 7.24 -10.34 -9.33
C ILE A 17 6.70 -11.63 -9.95
N LEU A 18 7.20 -12.79 -9.53
CA LEU A 18 6.69 -14.08 -10.02
C LEU A 18 5.22 -14.27 -9.66
N ALA A 19 4.82 -13.93 -8.44
CA ALA A 19 3.44 -14.00 -8.01
C ALA A 19 2.55 -13.07 -8.84
N ALA A 20 3.01 -11.84 -9.10
CA ALA A 20 2.29 -10.89 -9.93
C ALA A 20 2.12 -11.40 -11.36
N ASN A 21 3.18 -11.96 -11.95
CA ASN A 21 3.11 -12.57 -13.28
C ASN A 21 2.13 -13.73 -13.35
N HIS A 22 2.11 -14.55 -12.30
CA HIS A 22 1.15 -15.64 -12.22
C HIS A 22 -0.30 -15.12 -12.26
N LEU A 23 -0.59 -14.06 -11.52
CA LEU A 23 -1.91 -13.45 -11.52
C LEU A 23 -2.26 -12.82 -12.87
N ILE A 24 -1.31 -12.20 -13.55
CA ILE A 24 -1.49 -11.70 -14.92
C ILE A 24 -1.86 -12.85 -15.86
N ASN A 25 -1.15 -13.98 -15.76
CA ASN A 25 -1.42 -15.15 -16.58
C ASN A 25 -2.79 -15.78 -16.29
N LEU A 26 -3.31 -15.62 -15.08
CA LEU A 26 -4.66 -16.05 -14.72
C LEU A 26 -5.75 -15.10 -15.23
N GLY A 27 -5.38 -13.94 -15.78
CA GLY A 27 -6.32 -13.01 -16.39
C GLY A 27 -6.40 -11.63 -15.74
N ALA A 28 -5.65 -11.36 -14.69
CA ALA A 28 -5.62 -10.03 -14.10
C ALA A 28 -4.96 -9.05 -15.08
N LYS A 29 -5.56 -7.88 -15.26
CA LYS A 29 -4.99 -6.84 -16.12
C LYS A 29 -3.91 -6.04 -15.41
N ASN A 30 -4.10 -5.78 -14.14
CA ASN A 30 -3.19 -5.01 -13.30
C ASN A 30 -3.08 -5.71 -11.95
N VAL A 31 -1.87 -5.75 -11.39
CA VAL A 31 -1.62 -6.39 -10.09
C VAL A 31 -0.79 -5.45 -9.23
N LEU A 32 -1.19 -5.28 -8.00
CA LEU A 32 -0.39 -4.62 -6.97
C LEU A 32 -0.10 -5.61 -5.85
N ILE A 33 1.17 -5.97 -5.69
CA ILE A 33 1.60 -6.82 -4.59
C ILE A 33 2.16 -5.94 -3.49
N LYS A 34 1.57 -6.04 -2.31
CA LYS A 34 2.02 -5.29 -1.14
C LYS A 34 3.24 -5.96 -0.50
N GLY A 35 4.26 -5.16 -0.23
CA GLY A 35 5.42 -5.61 0.53
C GLY A 35 5.22 -5.48 2.03
N GLY A 36 6.33 -5.41 2.76
CA GLY A 36 6.30 -5.15 4.20
C GLY A 36 6.56 -6.37 5.06
N HIS A 37 6.87 -7.53 4.47
CA HIS A 37 7.15 -8.75 5.22
C HIS A 37 8.58 -8.81 5.77
N LEU A 38 9.48 -8.00 5.23
CA LEU A 38 10.86 -7.93 5.70
C LEU A 38 11.02 -6.82 6.74
N GLN A 39 11.90 -7.05 7.71
CA GLN A 39 12.25 -6.09 8.75
C GLN A 39 13.23 -5.05 8.19
N SER A 40 12.74 -4.16 7.35
CA SER A 40 13.56 -3.10 6.77
C SER A 40 12.91 -1.73 6.99
N LYS A 41 13.71 -0.66 6.84
CA LYS A 41 13.22 0.71 7.02
C LYS A 41 12.26 1.14 5.91
N THR A 42 12.36 0.51 4.75
CA THR A 42 11.48 0.80 3.61
C THR A 42 10.60 -0.39 3.29
N VAL A 43 9.42 -0.07 2.79
CA VAL A 43 8.47 -1.04 2.26
C VAL A 43 8.39 -0.83 0.76
N GLU A 44 8.55 -1.90 0.00
CA GLU A 44 8.42 -1.87 -1.46
C GLU A 44 7.17 -2.61 -1.89
N ASP A 45 6.29 -1.92 -2.61
CA ASP A 45 5.11 -2.49 -3.22
C ASP A 45 5.35 -2.57 -4.73
N ILE A 46 4.91 -3.64 -5.37
CA ILE A 46 5.18 -3.88 -6.79
C ILE A 46 3.88 -3.84 -7.57
N PHE A 47 3.81 -2.94 -8.53
CA PHE A 47 2.76 -2.88 -9.53
C PHE A 47 3.26 -3.53 -10.82
N LEU A 48 2.44 -4.39 -11.41
CA LEU A 48 2.74 -5.05 -12.68
C LEU A 48 1.50 -5.10 -13.57
N ASN A 49 1.69 -4.78 -14.84
CA ASN A 49 0.79 -5.14 -15.91
C ASN A 49 1.61 -5.53 -17.16
N LYS A 50 0.97 -5.79 -18.28
CA LYS A 50 1.68 -6.22 -19.50
C LYS A 50 2.67 -5.18 -20.02
N SER A 51 2.47 -3.89 -19.71
CA SER A 51 3.27 -2.80 -20.25
C SER A 51 4.23 -2.19 -19.24
N ASN A 52 3.97 -2.32 -17.95
CA ASN A 52 4.71 -1.59 -16.93
C ASN A 52 5.03 -2.44 -15.70
N LEU A 53 6.22 -2.22 -15.16
CA LEU A 53 6.61 -2.64 -13.82
C LEU A 53 6.96 -1.38 -13.04
N LYS A 54 6.29 -1.14 -11.92
CA LYS A 54 6.54 0.02 -11.07
C LYS A 54 6.75 -0.45 -9.64
N ILE A 55 7.79 0.07 -9.00
CA ILE A 55 8.07 -0.19 -7.58
C ILE A 55 7.78 1.08 -6.81
N PHE A 56 6.88 0.99 -5.81
CA PHE A 56 6.58 2.08 -4.89
C PHE A 56 7.36 1.86 -3.60
N ARG A 57 8.23 2.79 -3.25
CA ARG A 57 9.04 2.74 -2.03
C ARG A 57 8.52 3.74 -1.03
N ASN A 58 8.26 3.28 0.18
CA ASN A 58 7.80 4.13 1.28
C ASN A 58 8.52 3.74 2.56
N LEU A 59 8.64 4.69 3.49
CA LEU A 59 9.17 4.40 4.81
C LEU A 59 8.20 3.50 5.57
N ARG A 60 8.76 2.52 6.29
CA ARG A 60 7.97 1.68 7.17
C ARG A 60 7.40 2.52 8.31
N ARG A 61 6.11 2.38 8.56
CA ARG A 61 5.43 3.05 9.66
C ARG A 61 5.34 2.10 10.85
N ASN A 62 6.01 2.48 11.94
CA ASN A 62 6.03 1.69 13.17
C ASN A 62 4.83 2.07 14.04
N THR A 63 3.67 1.49 13.75
CA THR A 63 2.43 1.77 14.47
C THR A 63 1.60 0.50 14.58
N LYS A 64 0.74 0.46 15.61
CA LYS A 64 -0.23 -0.62 15.81
C LYS A 64 -1.56 -0.35 15.10
N ASN A 65 -1.76 0.82 14.51
CA ASN A 65 -3.03 1.23 13.90
C ASN A 65 -3.09 0.78 12.44
N THR A 66 -3.13 -0.53 12.21
CA THR A 66 -3.07 -1.11 10.87
C THR A 66 -4.34 -1.86 10.48
N HIS A 67 -5.34 -1.91 11.36
CA HIS A 67 -6.59 -2.61 11.06
C HIS A 67 -7.34 -1.92 9.91
N GLY A 68 -7.72 -2.69 8.91
CA GLY A 68 -8.43 -2.18 7.74
C GLY A 68 -7.54 -1.62 6.64
N THR A 69 -6.23 -1.78 6.73
CA THR A 69 -5.27 -1.22 5.77
C THR A 69 -5.50 -1.72 4.35
N GLY A 70 -5.63 -3.03 4.16
CA GLY A 70 -5.83 -3.63 2.84
C GLY A 70 -7.14 -3.21 2.19
N CYS A 71 -8.23 -3.25 2.95
CA CYS A 71 -9.56 -2.85 2.47
C CYS A 71 -9.58 -1.36 2.10
N THR A 72 -8.95 -0.52 2.91
CA THR A 72 -8.88 0.92 2.65
C THR A 72 -8.04 1.20 1.41
N LEU A 73 -6.93 0.48 1.23
CA LEU A 73 -6.09 0.63 0.05
C LEU A 73 -6.86 0.30 -1.23
N SER A 74 -7.55 -0.83 -1.27
CA SER A 74 -8.35 -1.22 -2.43
C SER A 74 -9.44 -0.19 -2.74
N SER A 75 -10.13 0.31 -1.72
CA SER A 75 -11.16 1.32 -1.87
C SER A 75 -10.60 2.64 -2.37
N ALA A 76 -9.46 3.07 -1.83
CA ALA A 76 -8.80 4.32 -2.24
C ALA A 76 -8.35 4.23 -3.70
N ILE A 77 -7.70 3.14 -4.10
CA ILE A 77 -7.26 2.94 -5.49
C ILE A 77 -8.46 2.98 -6.43
N THR A 78 -9.52 2.26 -6.09
CA THR A 78 -10.75 2.24 -6.90
C THR A 78 -11.32 3.64 -7.06
N THR A 79 -11.36 4.42 -5.98
CA THR A 79 -11.87 5.79 -6.00
C THR A 79 -11.04 6.68 -6.91
N PHE A 80 -9.71 6.69 -6.75
CA PHE A 80 -8.84 7.53 -7.59
C PHE A 80 -8.90 7.11 -9.06
N PHE A 81 -8.96 5.82 -9.33
CA PHE A 81 -9.12 5.31 -10.69
C PHE A 81 -10.45 5.75 -11.30
N SER A 82 -11.54 5.65 -10.54
CA SER A 82 -12.87 6.09 -10.97
C SER A 82 -12.93 7.58 -11.26
N CYS A 83 -12.12 8.37 -10.56
CA CYS A 83 -12.02 9.82 -10.76
C CYS A 83 -11.14 10.21 -11.96
N GLY A 84 -10.71 9.25 -12.78
CA GLY A 84 -9.99 9.52 -14.02
C GLY A 84 -8.47 9.49 -13.89
N LYS A 85 -7.89 9.08 -12.75
CA LYS A 85 -6.45 8.91 -12.63
C LYS A 85 -6.00 7.65 -13.38
N SER A 86 -4.77 7.64 -13.92
CA SER A 86 -4.19 6.42 -14.44
C SER A 86 -4.09 5.37 -13.34
N ILE A 87 -4.04 4.09 -13.69
CA ILE A 87 -4.00 3.03 -12.68
C ILE A 87 -2.74 3.14 -11.81
N ILE A 88 -1.60 3.50 -12.38
CA ILE A 88 -0.36 3.68 -11.64
C ILE A 88 -0.50 4.86 -10.67
N LYS A 89 -1.07 5.98 -11.12
CA LYS A 89 -1.29 7.14 -10.26
C LYS A 89 -2.31 6.86 -9.17
N ALA A 90 -3.36 6.10 -9.48
CA ALA A 90 -4.34 5.66 -8.50
C ALA A 90 -3.68 4.81 -7.39
N CYS A 91 -2.78 3.90 -7.76
CA CYS A 91 -2.01 3.12 -6.79
C CYS A 91 -1.13 4.02 -5.92
N ASP A 92 -0.39 4.94 -6.53
CA ASP A 92 0.47 5.87 -5.79
C ASP A 92 -0.32 6.69 -4.77
N LYS A 93 -1.43 7.28 -5.20
CA LYS A 93 -2.29 8.09 -4.33
C LYS A 93 -2.96 7.25 -3.23
N GLY A 94 -3.40 6.05 -3.57
CA GLY A 94 -3.99 5.13 -2.60
C GLY A 94 -3.00 4.72 -1.52
N ILE A 95 -1.77 4.40 -1.88
CA ILE A 95 -0.70 4.06 -0.95
C ILE A 95 -0.42 5.25 -0.02
N LYS A 96 -0.31 6.45 -0.57
CA LYS A 96 -0.07 7.67 0.23
C LYS A 96 -1.23 7.96 1.19
N TYR A 97 -2.45 7.77 0.74
CA TYR A 97 -3.62 7.94 1.61
C TYR A 97 -3.57 6.99 2.80
N VAL A 98 -3.30 5.71 2.56
CA VAL A 98 -3.22 4.71 3.63
C VAL A 98 -2.06 5.02 4.58
N ASN A 99 -0.89 5.40 4.06
CA ASN A 99 0.26 5.76 4.89
C ASN A 99 -0.07 6.94 5.83
N SER A 100 -0.77 7.95 5.33
CA SER A 100 -1.24 9.07 6.16
C SER A 100 -2.24 8.62 7.21
N ALA A 101 -3.15 7.71 6.85
CA ALA A 101 -4.16 7.18 7.76
C ALA A 101 -3.54 6.32 8.88
N ILE A 102 -2.45 5.62 8.59
CA ILE A 102 -1.72 4.83 9.59
C ILE A 102 -1.00 5.73 10.59
N LEU A 103 -0.47 6.88 10.13
CA LEU A 103 0.30 7.79 10.99
C LEU A 103 -0.55 8.46 12.06
N THR A 104 -1.83 8.69 11.79
CA THR A 104 -2.72 9.34 12.75
C THR A 104 -3.43 8.28 13.59
N ASN A 105 -3.38 8.44 14.91
CA ASN A 105 -3.97 7.48 15.83
C ASN A 105 -5.31 8.01 16.36
N PRO A 106 -6.47 7.39 16.03
CA PRO A 106 -7.74 7.78 16.61
C PRO A 106 -7.89 7.37 18.08
N LYS A 107 -6.96 6.57 18.63
CA LYS A 107 -6.92 6.14 20.04
C LYS A 107 -8.17 5.35 20.46
N TYR A 108 -8.66 4.48 19.59
CA TYR A 108 -9.78 3.60 19.89
C TYR A 108 -9.27 2.25 20.39
N GLY A 109 -9.58 1.91 21.63
CA GLY A 109 -9.23 0.62 22.22
C GLY A 109 -7.76 0.48 22.60
N LYS A 110 -7.39 -0.72 23.06
CA LYS A 110 -6.04 -1.05 23.55
C LYS A 110 -5.26 -1.99 22.65
N GLY A 111 -5.92 -2.62 21.67
CA GLY A 111 -5.28 -3.55 20.74
C GLY A 111 -4.71 -2.86 19.49
N HIS A 112 -4.60 -3.60 18.40
CA HIS A 112 -4.29 -3.03 17.09
C HIS A 112 -5.44 -2.14 16.67
N GLY A 113 -5.24 -0.82 16.73
CA GLY A 113 -6.27 0.15 16.39
C GLY A 113 -6.53 0.25 14.90
N PRO A 114 -7.68 0.82 14.52
CA PRO A 114 -7.96 1.11 13.12
C PRO A 114 -7.09 2.24 12.61
N ILE A 115 -6.93 2.31 11.29
CA ILE A 115 -6.34 3.48 10.65
C ILE A 115 -7.33 4.65 10.74
N ASN A 116 -6.82 5.88 10.66
CA ASN A 116 -7.67 7.07 10.71
C ASN A 116 -8.20 7.41 9.32
N HIS A 117 -9.40 6.91 8.99
CA HIS A 117 -10.03 7.15 7.69
C HIS A 117 -10.33 8.62 7.41
N LEU A 118 -10.42 9.45 8.46
CA LEU A 118 -10.79 10.85 8.35
C LEU A 118 -9.60 11.81 8.32
N ASN A 119 -8.37 11.30 8.27
CA ASN A 119 -7.16 12.12 8.42
C ASN A 119 -7.05 13.24 7.38
N SER A 120 -7.55 13.02 6.19
CA SER A 120 -7.47 13.98 5.08
C SER A 120 -8.79 14.70 4.80
N ILE A 121 -9.80 14.50 5.62
CA ILE A 121 -11.12 15.09 5.43
C ILE A 121 -11.26 16.30 6.37
N LYS A 122 -11.57 17.47 5.80
CA LYS A 122 -11.93 18.66 6.57
C LYS A 122 -13.43 18.59 6.90
N ILE A 123 -13.75 18.51 8.19
CA ILE A 123 -15.14 18.53 8.64
C ILE A 123 -15.61 19.98 8.69
N GLU A 124 -16.62 20.31 7.91
CA GLU A 124 -17.20 21.64 7.93
C GLU A 124 -18.00 21.87 9.21
N LYS A 125 -17.92 23.09 9.74
CA LYS A 125 -18.58 23.45 11.00
C LYS A 125 -20.09 23.19 11.01
N ARG A 126 -20.74 23.31 9.85
CA ARG A 126 -22.20 23.09 9.73
C ARG A 126 -22.66 21.66 10.05
N TYR A 127 -21.74 20.71 10.12
CA TYR A 127 -22.03 19.30 10.41
C TYR A 127 -21.66 18.90 11.83
N ARG A 128 -21.28 19.87 12.66
CA ARG A 128 -20.92 19.59 14.05
C ARG A 128 -22.11 19.75 14.97
#